data_c99b1668fa740f5e7f771081b582cc16
#
_entry.id   c99b1668fa740f5e7f771081b582cc16
#
_cell.length_a   1.000
_cell.length_b   1.000
_cell.length_c   1.000
_cell.angle_alpha   90.00
_cell.angle_beta   90.00
_cell.angle_gamma   90.00
#
_symmetry.space_group_name_H-M   'P 1'
#
loop_
_entity.id
_entity.type
_entity.pdbx_description
1 polymer ?
#
loop_
_entity_poly.entity_id
_entity_poly.type
_entity_poly.pdbx_seq_one_letter_code
_entity_poly.pdbx_strand_id
1 'polypeptide(L)'
;MGVVLVTVTLLITVMQGVFCGTWDVTLPQSIMGISNSCVTVLCLFEIPAEHEANLLNCSKSGVWRKGNVFGDVVLNSHNPFTNIIHGKVVGDLTKKNCTTMFYSFPKDYNDMYFFRLDCPNSLKFSFTDGVRITVQSDPLPPLLNFVSQVAEGDQVRLQCSVPVPCSSLPPSLTWLPQDSSRQEETEMLQNMDRQVTMTSTLTFIATADHHNQTIACSVSYPLTKGGSTRSSAATQRVRVLYAPRFTVATVSTSRPVSEGRTVTFKCSSDANPPVSSYTWYRDDSGKLNKMGEGDMLTLQVNWSDSGVYLCEAQTPRGSQRSNPVSLEVTTGSECLMVLPYIICGVVLVLYIITVVVGVYKYQRYFPGD
;
A
#
# COMPACT_ATOMS: atom_id res chain seq x y z
N MET A 1 19.48 -57.16 50.62
CA MET A 1 19.55 -55.77 50.20
C MET A 1 20.73 -55.44 49.26
N GLY A 2 21.89 -56.11 49.34
CA GLY A 2 23.04 -55.84 48.50
C GLY A 2 22.89 -56.22 47.02
N VAL A 3 22.18 -57.37 46.71
CA VAL A 3 22.01 -57.78 45.31
C VAL A 3 21.10 -56.91 44.50
N VAL A 4 20.05 -56.34 45.12
CA VAL A 4 19.13 -55.40 44.45
C VAL A 4 19.81 -54.07 44.15
N LEU A 5 20.72 -53.60 45.01
CA LEU A 5 21.47 -52.34 44.80
C LEU A 5 22.48 -52.46 43.64
N VAL A 6 23.14 -53.65 43.52
CA VAL A 6 24.11 -53.90 42.43
C VAL A 6 23.40 -54.05 41.08
N THR A 7 22.20 -54.65 41.03
CA THR A 7 21.42 -54.77 39.79
C THR A 7 20.83 -53.46 39.38
N VAL A 8 20.39 -52.58 40.30
CA VAL A 8 19.88 -51.24 39.99
C VAL A 8 21.00 -50.31 39.50
N THR A 9 22.21 -50.38 40.11
CA THR A 9 23.37 -49.61 39.62
C THR A 9 23.84 -50.08 38.24
N LEU A 10 23.85 -51.39 37.95
CA LEU A 10 24.14 -51.92 36.61
C LEU A 10 23.08 -51.53 35.57
N LEU A 11 21.81 -51.51 35.93
CA LEU A 11 20.74 -51.03 35.03
C LEU A 11 20.86 -49.52 34.76
N ILE A 12 21.25 -48.73 35.76
CA ILE A 12 21.44 -47.26 35.57
C ILE A 12 22.67 -46.99 34.68
N THR A 13 23.72 -47.77 34.78
CA THR A 13 24.91 -47.62 33.90
C THR A 13 24.67 -48.13 32.48
N VAL A 14 23.77 -49.09 32.28
CA VAL A 14 23.35 -49.55 30.93
C VAL A 14 22.34 -48.59 30.30
N MET A 15 21.58 -47.82 31.11
CA MET A 15 20.68 -46.78 30.65
C MET A 15 21.38 -45.40 30.40
N GLN A 16 22.67 -45.26 30.70
CA GLN A 16 23.47 -44.25 30.09
C GLN A 16 23.68 -44.67 28.63
N GLY A 17 22.59 -44.43 27.85
CA GLY A 17 22.60 -44.71 26.43
C GLY A 17 23.88 -44.16 25.81
N VAL A 18 24.60 -45.04 25.13
CA VAL A 18 25.56 -44.66 24.15
C VAL A 18 24.86 -43.69 23.21
N PHE A 19 25.01 -42.38 23.42
CA PHE A 19 24.72 -41.41 22.41
C PHE A 19 25.71 -41.70 21.28
N CYS A 20 25.33 -42.65 20.42
CA CYS A 20 26.03 -42.85 19.16
C CYS A 20 25.76 -41.57 18.36
N GLY A 21 26.72 -40.65 18.37
CA GLY A 21 26.63 -39.47 17.55
C GLY A 21 26.37 -39.89 16.10
N THR A 22 25.39 -39.30 15.49
CA THR A 22 25.02 -39.62 14.10
C THR A 22 25.69 -38.59 13.19
N TRP A 23 25.98 -39.04 11.97
CA TRP A 23 26.35 -38.11 10.90
C TRP A 23 25.07 -37.41 10.43
N ASP A 24 24.98 -36.13 10.66
CA ASP A 24 23.82 -35.32 10.29
C ASP A 24 24.23 -33.96 9.76
N VAL A 25 23.43 -33.39 8.86
CA VAL A 25 23.62 -32.03 8.36
C VAL A 25 22.30 -31.30 8.37
N THR A 26 22.31 -30.13 8.93
CA THR A 26 21.13 -29.25 8.97
C THR A 26 21.29 -28.15 7.94
N LEU A 27 20.42 -28.20 6.91
CA LEU A 27 20.40 -27.29 5.76
C LEU A 27 18.98 -26.74 5.57
N PRO A 28 18.80 -25.57 4.93
CA PRO A 28 17.51 -25.19 4.39
C PRO A 28 17.09 -26.21 3.30
N GLN A 29 15.79 -26.52 3.20
CA GLN A 29 15.29 -27.43 2.16
C GLN A 29 15.52 -26.87 0.74
N SER A 30 15.30 -25.57 0.57
CA SER A 30 15.51 -24.88 -0.70
C SER A 30 15.92 -23.42 -0.51
N ILE A 31 16.65 -22.89 -1.48
CA ILE A 31 17.01 -21.46 -1.56
C ILE A 31 16.65 -20.97 -2.96
N MET A 32 15.91 -19.86 -3.03
CA MET A 32 15.64 -19.17 -4.27
C MET A 32 16.54 -17.95 -4.36
N GLY A 33 17.49 -17.96 -5.28
CA GLY A 33 18.43 -16.88 -5.52
C GLY A 33 18.14 -16.08 -6.79
N ILE A 34 18.86 -14.99 -6.97
CA ILE A 34 18.84 -14.19 -8.20
C ILE A 34 20.13 -14.43 -8.96
N SER A 35 20.02 -14.64 -10.28
CA SER A 35 21.18 -14.85 -11.15
C SER A 35 22.16 -13.67 -11.05
N ASN A 36 23.44 -14.00 -10.95
CA ASN A 36 24.53 -13.04 -10.74
C ASN A 36 24.48 -12.28 -9.39
N SER A 37 23.66 -12.72 -8.46
CA SER A 37 23.72 -12.31 -7.06
C SER A 37 24.36 -13.42 -6.23
N CYS A 38 24.65 -13.14 -4.96
CA CYS A 38 25.18 -14.15 -4.05
C CYS A 38 24.05 -15.03 -3.47
N VAL A 39 24.46 -16.24 -3.05
CA VAL A 39 23.61 -17.19 -2.31
C VAL A 39 24.36 -17.65 -1.08
N THR A 40 23.74 -17.52 0.10
CA THR A 40 24.28 -18.04 1.37
C THR A 40 23.50 -19.28 1.76
N VAL A 41 24.20 -20.40 1.92
CA VAL A 41 23.67 -21.64 2.44
C VAL A 41 24.03 -21.73 3.91
N LEU A 42 23.05 -21.57 4.79
CA LEU A 42 23.23 -21.80 6.23
C LEU A 42 23.36 -23.32 6.46
N CYS A 43 24.43 -23.74 7.08
CA CYS A 43 24.83 -25.14 7.15
C CYS A 43 25.46 -25.42 8.52
N LEU A 44 24.87 -26.36 9.26
CA LEU A 44 25.47 -26.94 10.46
C LEU A 44 25.53 -28.47 10.28
N PHE A 45 26.50 -29.12 10.90
CA PHE A 45 26.59 -30.57 10.85
C PHE A 45 26.93 -31.15 12.19
N GLU A 46 26.60 -32.42 12.38
CA GLU A 46 26.99 -33.23 13.52
C GLU A 46 27.83 -34.44 13.06
N ILE A 47 28.77 -34.85 13.87
CA ILE A 47 29.62 -36.02 13.64
C ILE A 47 29.72 -36.84 14.91
N PRO A 48 30.00 -38.16 14.82
CA PRO A 48 30.28 -38.99 15.98
C PRO A 48 31.43 -38.46 16.81
N ALA A 49 31.32 -38.56 18.14
CA ALA A 49 32.30 -38.04 19.11
C ALA A 49 33.74 -38.55 18.88
N GLU A 50 33.89 -39.78 18.40
CA GLU A 50 35.16 -40.40 18.05
C GLU A 50 35.92 -39.70 16.94
N HIS A 51 35.24 -38.87 16.11
CA HIS A 51 35.84 -38.10 15.01
C HIS A 51 36.08 -36.65 15.34
N GLU A 52 35.62 -36.13 16.48
CA GLU A 52 35.73 -34.71 16.83
C GLU A 52 37.19 -34.22 16.92
N ALA A 53 38.08 -35.06 17.44
CA ALA A 53 39.52 -34.72 17.50
C ALA A 53 40.14 -34.49 16.09
N ASN A 54 39.62 -35.19 15.08
CA ASN A 54 40.05 -35.05 13.69
C ASN A 54 39.55 -33.75 13.04
N LEU A 55 38.51 -33.13 13.59
CA LEU A 55 37.92 -31.92 13.03
C LEU A 55 38.83 -30.68 13.22
N LEU A 56 39.71 -30.68 14.22
CA LEU A 56 40.61 -29.56 14.53
C LEU A 56 41.49 -29.15 13.33
N ASN A 57 41.81 -30.08 12.44
CA ASN A 57 42.68 -29.83 11.27
C ASN A 57 41.83 -29.56 9.98
N CYS A 58 40.51 -29.40 10.09
CA CYS A 58 39.61 -29.36 8.95
C CYS A 58 39.17 -27.94 8.52
N SER A 59 39.82 -26.89 8.98
CA SER A 59 39.41 -25.48 8.78
C SER A 59 39.16 -25.08 7.31
N LYS A 60 39.80 -25.76 6.31
CA LYS A 60 39.65 -25.50 4.88
C LYS A 60 39.21 -26.75 4.11
N SER A 61 38.35 -27.57 4.68
CA SER A 61 38.06 -28.92 4.21
C SER A 61 36.61 -29.10 3.71
N GLY A 62 35.92 -28.01 3.45
CA GLY A 62 34.54 -28.04 2.92
C GLY A 62 34.52 -28.17 1.40
N VAL A 63 33.68 -29.09 0.92
CA VAL A 63 33.46 -29.34 -0.52
C VAL A 63 31.95 -29.37 -0.75
N TRP A 64 31.51 -28.76 -1.84
CA TRP A 64 30.13 -28.85 -2.31
C TRP A 64 30.07 -29.60 -3.64
N ARG A 65 29.10 -30.50 -3.74
CA ARG A 65 28.81 -31.31 -4.92
C ARG A 65 27.43 -31.02 -5.47
N LYS A 66 27.26 -31.06 -6.80
CA LYS A 66 26.01 -30.84 -7.50
C LYS A 66 25.39 -32.16 -7.96
N GLY A 67 24.06 -32.25 -7.88
CA GLY A 67 23.27 -33.38 -8.37
C GLY A 67 23.06 -34.50 -7.34
N ASN A 68 24.16 -35.06 -6.84
CA ASN A 68 24.14 -36.09 -5.81
C ASN A 68 25.46 -36.08 -5.00
N VAL A 69 25.58 -36.96 -4.00
CA VAL A 69 26.75 -37.04 -3.11
C VAL A 69 28.06 -37.44 -3.83
N PHE A 70 27.96 -38.00 -5.03
CA PHE A 70 29.09 -38.36 -5.89
C PHE A 70 29.22 -37.44 -7.12
N GLY A 71 28.34 -36.46 -7.23
CA GLY A 71 28.28 -35.55 -8.38
C GLY A 71 29.47 -34.62 -8.50
N ASP A 72 29.41 -33.72 -9.46
CA ASP A 72 30.51 -32.79 -9.78
C ASP A 72 30.84 -31.86 -8.61
N VAL A 73 32.11 -31.63 -8.36
CA VAL A 73 32.59 -30.68 -7.37
C VAL A 73 32.44 -29.28 -7.93
N VAL A 74 31.59 -28.48 -7.29
CA VAL A 74 31.34 -27.08 -7.70
C VAL A 74 32.11 -26.07 -6.84
N LEU A 75 32.42 -26.43 -5.59
CA LEU A 75 33.24 -25.62 -4.69
C LEU A 75 34.12 -26.55 -3.87
N ASN A 76 35.42 -26.23 -3.81
CA ASN A 76 36.41 -26.89 -3.00
C ASN A 76 37.23 -25.83 -2.25
N SER A 77 37.21 -25.88 -0.91
CA SER A 77 37.92 -24.92 -0.05
C SER A 77 39.43 -25.11 -0.06
N HIS A 78 39.95 -26.33 -0.37
CA HIS A 78 41.37 -26.57 -0.51
C HIS A 78 41.98 -25.96 -1.79
N ASN A 79 41.23 -26.00 -2.88
CA ASN A 79 41.67 -25.49 -4.16
C ASN A 79 40.66 -24.55 -4.79
N PRO A 80 40.60 -23.28 -4.34
CA PRO A 80 39.57 -22.34 -4.84
C PRO A 80 39.69 -22.03 -6.33
N PHE A 81 40.84 -22.25 -6.96
CA PHE A 81 41.07 -21.96 -8.38
C PHE A 81 40.36 -22.95 -9.33
N THR A 82 39.94 -24.12 -8.81
CA THR A 82 39.20 -25.14 -9.59
C THR A 82 37.70 -25.03 -9.41
N ASN A 83 37.22 -24.06 -8.64
CA ASN A 83 35.81 -23.91 -8.34
C ASN A 83 35.02 -23.49 -9.60
N ILE A 84 33.97 -24.25 -9.92
CA ILE A 84 33.02 -23.93 -10.98
C ILE A 84 32.14 -22.74 -10.55
N ILE A 85 31.69 -22.76 -9.29
CA ILE A 85 30.96 -21.64 -8.67
C ILE A 85 31.91 -20.96 -7.66
N HIS A 86 32.21 -19.70 -7.89
CA HIS A 86 33.03 -18.94 -6.97
C HIS A 86 32.33 -18.73 -5.64
N GLY A 87 32.99 -19.08 -4.56
CA GLY A 87 32.42 -18.99 -3.21
C GLY A 87 33.43 -19.32 -2.14
N LYS A 88 32.99 -19.27 -0.89
CA LYS A 88 33.76 -19.56 0.29
C LYS A 88 32.92 -20.19 1.38
N VAL A 89 33.45 -21.20 2.05
CA VAL A 89 32.93 -21.65 3.35
C VAL A 89 33.28 -20.54 4.34
N VAL A 90 32.24 -19.85 4.84
CA VAL A 90 32.40 -18.72 5.80
C VAL A 90 32.23 -19.17 7.25
N GLY A 91 31.56 -20.33 7.45
CA GLY A 91 31.46 -20.97 8.75
C GLY A 91 32.77 -21.59 9.21
N ASP A 92 32.92 -21.80 10.51
CA ASP A 92 34.05 -22.46 11.11
C ASP A 92 33.76 -23.97 11.21
N LEU A 93 34.38 -24.75 10.33
CA LEU A 93 34.18 -26.20 10.29
C LEU A 93 34.61 -26.89 11.60
N THR A 94 35.60 -26.32 12.34
CA THR A 94 36.00 -26.88 13.65
C THR A 94 34.90 -26.72 14.71
N LYS A 95 33.96 -25.80 14.46
CA LYS A 95 32.74 -25.59 15.27
C LYS A 95 31.49 -26.17 14.62
N LYS A 96 31.65 -27.15 13.71
CA LYS A 96 30.58 -27.84 13.01
C LYS A 96 29.70 -26.88 12.17
N ASN A 97 30.25 -25.76 11.73
CA ASN A 97 29.54 -24.76 10.91
C ASN A 97 30.12 -24.76 9.49
N CYS A 98 29.30 -25.25 8.54
CA CYS A 98 29.63 -25.35 7.11
C CYS A 98 28.96 -24.24 6.27
N THR A 99 28.45 -23.18 6.91
CA THR A 99 27.82 -22.07 6.20
C THR A 99 28.70 -21.58 5.06
N THR A 100 28.13 -21.56 3.87
CA THR A 100 28.85 -21.25 2.64
C THR A 100 28.19 -20.11 1.89
N MET A 101 29.01 -19.18 1.38
CA MET A 101 28.57 -18.12 0.48
C MET A 101 29.09 -18.37 -0.91
N PHE A 102 28.19 -18.48 -1.87
CA PHE A 102 28.47 -18.46 -3.32
C PHE A 102 28.32 -17.03 -3.80
N TYR A 103 29.38 -16.44 -4.39
CA TYR A 103 29.44 -15.01 -4.71
C TYR A 103 28.63 -14.60 -5.92
N SER A 104 28.53 -15.47 -6.94
CA SER A 104 27.78 -15.21 -8.16
C SER A 104 27.24 -16.53 -8.67
N PHE A 105 25.96 -16.78 -8.43
CA PHE A 105 25.38 -18.06 -8.77
C PHE A 105 24.86 -18.06 -10.22
N PRO A 106 25.32 -19.00 -11.09
CA PRO A 106 24.91 -19.06 -12.47
C PRO A 106 23.47 -19.57 -12.59
N LYS A 107 22.71 -19.06 -13.57
CA LYS A 107 21.31 -19.45 -13.79
C LYS A 107 21.12 -20.93 -14.20
N ASP A 108 22.11 -21.52 -14.85
CA ASP A 108 22.05 -22.88 -15.42
C ASP A 108 22.47 -23.96 -14.41
N TYR A 109 22.72 -23.58 -13.17
CA TYR A 109 23.17 -24.45 -12.08
C TYR A 109 22.07 -24.78 -11.08
N ASN A 110 20.80 -24.73 -11.49
CA ASN A 110 19.68 -25.13 -10.64
C ASN A 110 19.72 -26.64 -10.39
N ASP A 111 19.96 -27.04 -9.12
CA ASP A 111 20.04 -28.46 -8.75
C ASP A 111 19.99 -28.66 -7.23
N MET A 112 20.20 -29.92 -6.79
CA MET A 112 20.50 -30.28 -5.42
C MET A 112 22.01 -30.13 -5.17
N TYR A 113 22.37 -29.65 -3.98
CA TYR A 113 23.73 -29.45 -3.55
C TYR A 113 23.99 -30.16 -2.24
N PHE A 114 25.11 -30.90 -2.18
CA PHE A 114 25.47 -31.76 -1.05
C PHE A 114 26.80 -31.33 -0.46
N PHE A 115 26.84 -31.23 0.88
CA PHE A 115 28.07 -30.89 1.59
C PHE A 115 28.92 -32.15 1.84
N ARG A 116 30.23 -32.00 1.78
CA ARG A 116 31.22 -33.02 2.12
C ARG A 116 32.31 -32.42 2.95
N LEU A 117 32.70 -33.10 4.00
CA LEU A 117 33.96 -32.94 4.69
C LEU A 117 35.04 -33.72 3.92
N ASP A 118 36.19 -33.07 3.62
CA ASP A 118 37.31 -33.68 2.93
C ASP A 118 38.62 -33.24 3.62
N CYS A 119 38.77 -33.63 4.89
CA CYS A 119 39.86 -33.22 5.74
C CYS A 119 41.22 -33.83 5.25
N PRO A 120 42.39 -33.20 5.58
CA PRO A 120 43.67 -33.75 5.22
C PRO A 120 44.01 -35.08 5.93
N ASN A 121 43.30 -35.37 7.02
CA ASN A 121 43.38 -36.65 7.75
C ASN A 121 42.36 -37.68 7.21
N SER A 122 42.06 -38.72 7.97
CA SER A 122 41.12 -39.79 7.60
C SER A 122 39.63 -39.34 7.60
N LEU A 123 39.33 -38.18 8.14
CA LEU A 123 37.96 -37.69 8.25
C LEU A 123 37.45 -37.17 6.87
N LYS A 124 36.77 -38.07 6.15
CA LYS A 124 36.15 -37.79 4.86
C LYS A 124 34.75 -38.32 4.86
N PHE A 125 33.76 -37.42 4.77
CA PHE A 125 32.34 -37.86 4.80
C PHE A 125 31.47 -36.96 3.89
N SER A 126 30.57 -37.59 3.12
CA SER A 126 29.56 -36.91 2.31
C SER A 126 28.20 -37.04 3.00
N PHE A 127 27.60 -35.92 3.34
CA PHE A 127 26.26 -35.91 3.93
C PHE A 127 25.23 -36.21 2.83
N THR A 128 24.21 -36.97 3.18
CA THR A 128 23.16 -37.45 2.24
C THR A 128 22.06 -36.43 2.03
N ASP A 129 21.84 -35.55 3.01
CA ASP A 129 20.89 -34.47 2.89
C ASP A 129 21.50 -33.29 2.13
N GLY A 130 20.71 -32.71 1.26
CA GLY A 130 21.13 -31.63 0.39
C GLY A 130 20.16 -30.47 0.38
N VAL A 131 20.63 -29.34 -0.14
CA VAL A 131 19.82 -28.13 -0.36
C VAL A 131 19.50 -27.98 -1.84
N ARG A 132 18.24 -27.68 -2.17
CA ARG A 132 17.86 -27.32 -3.55
C ARG A 132 18.14 -25.83 -3.75
N ILE A 133 19.03 -25.49 -4.68
CA ILE A 133 19.27 -24.09 -5.07
C ILE A 133 18.66 -23.85 -6.42
N THR A 134 17.76 -22.86 -6.51
CA THR A 134 17.11 -22.42 -7.74
C THR A 134 17.37 -20.94 -7.93
N VAL A 135 17.85 -20.54 -9.10
CA VAL A 135 18.14 -19.14 -9.42
C VAL A 135 17.25 -18.68 -10.56
N GLN A 136 16.72 -17.48 -10.41
CA GLN A 136 15.88 -16.83 -11.43
C GLN A 136 16.60 -15.61 -11.99
N SER A 137 16.28 -15.26 -13.25
CA SER A 137 16.82 -14.03 -13.86
C SER A 137 16.23 -12.79 -13.25
N ASP A 138 14.93 -12.82 -12.97
CA ASP A 138 14.18 -11.71 -12.38
C ASP A 138 13.53 -12.16 -11.07
N PRO A 139 13.48 -11.31 -10.05
CA PRO A 139 12.88 -11.64 -8.78
C PRO A 139 11.36 -11.76 -8.89
N LEU A 140 10.79 -12.69 -8.12
CA LEU A 140 9.35 -12.76 -7.93
C LEU A 140 8.85 -11.50 -7.21
N PRO A 141 7.59 -11.09 -7.45
CA PRO A 141 6.97 -10.04 -6.67
C PRO A 141 7.01 -10.36 -5.15
N PRO A 142 7.20 -9.35 -4.30
CA PRO A 142 7.10 -9.52 -2.86
C PRO A 142 5.76 -10.13 -2.44
N LEU A 143 5.76 -10.88 -1.36
CA LEU A 143 4.53 -11.33 -0.73
C LEU A 143 3.94 -10.16 0.05
N LEU A 144 2.83 -9.62 -0.44
CA LEU A 144 2.10 -8.51 0.17
C LEU A 144 0.81 -9.04 0.79
N ASN A 145 0.58 -8.76 2.09
CA ASN A 145 -0.68 -9.12 2.73
C ASN A 145 -1.84 -8.30 2.16
N PHE A 146 -3.02 -8.92 2.08
CA PHE A 146 -4.20 -8.27 1.52
C PHE A 146 -5.06 -7.64 2.63
N VAL A 147 -5.41 -6.36 2.45
CA VAL A 147 -6.40 -5.65 3.26
C VAL A 147 -7.60 -5.33 2.38
N SER A 148 -8.75 -5.95 2.68
CA SER A 148 -9.94 -5.86 1.80
C SER A 148 -10.60 -4.48 1.86
N GLN A 149 -10.86 -3.97 3.06
CA GLN A 149 -11.61 -2.74 3.30
C GLN A 149 -11.39 -2.26 4.73
N VAL A 150 -11.28 -0.96 4.93
CA VAL A 150 -11.06 -0.31 6.22
C VAL A 150 -11.98 0.89 6.37
N ALA A 151 -12.27 1.29 7.59
CA ALA A 151 -13.00 2.54 7.86
C ALA A 151 -12.01 3.71 7.96
N GLU A 152 -12.46 4.90 7.63
CA GLU A 152 -11.73 6.13 7.93
C GLU A 152 -11.46 6.23 9.44
N GLY A 153 -10.22 6.56 9.80
CA GLY A 153 -9.74 6.57 11.18
C GLY A 153 -9.13 5.26 11.65
N ASP A 154 -9.35 4.13 10.95
CA ASP A 154 -8.72 2.86 11.31
C ASP A 154 -7.22 2.87 11.01
N GLN A 155 -6.46 2.15 11.83
CA GLN A 155 -5.06 1.89 11.56
C GLN A 155 -4.93 0.77 10.51
N VAL A 156 -4.25 1.06 9.42
CA VAL A 156 -3.89 0.09 8.36
C VAL A 156 -2.48 -0.40 8.60
N ARG A 157 -2.29 -1.72 8.51
CA ARG A 157 -0.99 -2.37 8.60
C ARG A 157 -0.77 -3.27 7.40
N LEU A 158 0.15 -2.89 6.52
CA LEU A 158 0.56 -3.66 5.35
C LEU A 158 1.91 -4.30 5.62
N GLN A 159 2.03 -5.59 5.31
CA GLN A 159 3.27 -6.34 5.44
C GLN A 159 3.74 -6.82 4.08
N CYS A 160 5.00 -6.59 3.81
CA CYS A 160 5.67 -6.96 2.58
C CYS A 160 6.88 -7.82 2.91
N SER A 161 6.91 -9.06 2.41
CA SER A 161 7.94 -10.03 2.75
C SER A 161 8.65 -10.56 1.51
N VAL A 162 9.97 -10.72 1.61
CA VAL A 162 10.82 -11.26 0.55
C VAL A 162 11.89 -12.19 1.13
N PRO A 163 12.32 -13.22 0.40
CA PRO A 163 13.44 -14.05 0.80
C PRO A 163 14.76 -13.25 0.70
N VAL A 164 15.69 -13.54 1.62
CA VAL A 164 17.05 -13.01 1.65
C VAL A 164 18.00 -14.13 1.27
N PRO A 165 18.28 -14.36 -0.02
CA PRO A 165 19.15 -15.46 -0.45
C PRO A 165 20.61 -15.24 -0.07
N CYS A 166 21.00 -14.01 0.21
CA CYS A 166 22.37 -13.65 0.59
C CYS A 166 22.38 -12.67 1.77
N SER A 167 22.83 -13.12 2.92
CA SER A 167 22.84 -12.31 4.14
C SER A 167 23.84 -11.14 4.10
N SER A 168 24.93 -11.26 3.32
CA SER A 168 25.93 -10.20 3.17
C SER A 168 25.56 -9.14 2.14
N LEU A 169 24.56 -9.42 1.29
CA LEU A 169 24.07 -8.52 0.25
C LEU A 169 22.52 -8.58 0.23
N PRO A 170 21.86 -8.10 1.32
CA PRO A 170 20.42 -8.21 1.45
C PRO A 170 19.70 -7.34 0.42
N PRO A 171 18.47 -7.71 0.03
CA PRO A 171 17.62 -6.86 -0.77
C PRO A 171 17.20 -5.61 0.00
N SER A 172 16.71 -4.60 -0.70
CA SER A 172 16.02 -3.45 -0.13
C SER A 172 14.53 -3.49 -0.46
N LEU A 173 13.70 -3.14 0.51
CA LEU A 173 12.25 -2.95 0.34
C LEU A 173 11.93 -1.47 0.38
N THR A 174 11.04 -1.02 -0.49
CA THR A 174 10.57 0.37 -0.54
C THR A 174 9.08 0.41 -0.81
N TRP A 175 8.37 1.33 -0.13
CA TRP A 175 6.96 1.57 -0.31
C TRP A 175 6.71 2.78 -1.21
N LEU A 176 5.71 2.66 -2.10
CA LEU A 176 5.31 3.73 -3.00
C LEU A 176 3.79 3.93 -2.94
N PRO A 177 3.31 5.19 -3.00
CA PRO A 177 4.08 6.44 -2.96
C PRO A 177 4.74 6.65 -1.58
N GLN A 178 5.87 7.33 -1.58
CA GLN A 178 6.51 7.74 -0.32
C GLN A 178 5.67 8.82 0.35
N ASP A 179 5.48 8.67 1.67
CA ASP A 179 4.68 9.57 2.49
C ASP A 179 5.27 9.61 3.90
N SER A 180 5.72 10.76 4.33
CA SER A 180 6.35 10.96 5.65
C SER A 180 5.40 10.77 6.84
N SER A 181 4.08 10.74 6.61
CA SER A 181 3.09 10.46 7.66
C SER A 181 2.97 8.96 7.99
N ARG A 182 3.57 8.09 7.18
CA ARG A 182 3.56 6.64 7.32
C ARG A 182 4.76 6.17 8.11
N GLN A 183 4.54 5.16 8.94
CA GLN A 183 5.60 4.52 9.70
C GLN A 183 6.03 3.24 8.99
N GLU A 184 7.33 3.09 8.77
CA GLU A 184 7.93 1.92 8.12
C GLU A 184 8.88 1.24 9.10
N GLU A 185 8.69 -0.06 9.32
CA GLU A 185 9.57 -0.90 10.13
C GLU A 185 10.03 -2.08 9.27
N THR A 186 11.32 -2.38 9.30
CA THR A 186 11.88 -3.51 8.55
C THR A 186 12.64 -4.42 9.49
N GLU A 187 12.35 -5.71 9.43
CA GLU A 187 13.01 -6.75 10.21
C GLU A 187 13.46 -7.91 9.33
N MET A 188 14.48 -8.63 9.79
CA MET A 188 14.93 -9.86 9.19
C MET A 188 14.72 -11.00 10.19
N LEU A 189 13.98 -12.03 9.75
CA LEU A 189 13.67 -13.20 10.56
C LEU A 189 14.15 -14.46 9.86
N GLN A 190 14.67 -15.39 10.63
CA GLN A 190 14.97 -16.74 10.16
C GLN A 190 13.79 -17.66 10.52
N ASN A 191 13.25 -18.36 9.53
CA ASN A 191 12.16 -19.30 9.73
C ASN A 191 12.70 -20.68 10.23
N MET A 192 11.79 -21.62 10.48
CA MET A 192 12.14 -22.98 10.91
C MET A 192 12.98 -23.72 9.87
N ASP A 193 12.79 -23.43 8.57
CA ASP A 193 13.57 -24.00 7.46
C ASP A 193 14.93 -23.31 7.27
N ARG A 194 15.37 -22.50 8.22
CA ARG A 194 16.62 -21.72 8.17
C ARG A 194 16.74 -20.76 6.97
N GLN A 195 15.61 -20.45 6.34
CA GLN A 195 15.57 -19.39 5.36
C GLN A 195 15.44 -18.04 6.05
N VAL A 196 16.18 -17.06 5.56
CA VAL A 196 16.08 -15.68 6.04
C VAL A 196 15.06 -14.94 5.19
N THR A 197 14.11 -14.29 5.84
CA THR A 197 13.08 -13.47 5.23
C THR A 197 13.21 -12.05 5.74
N MET A 198 13.15 -11.07 4.85
CA MET A 198 13.04 -9.66 5.19
C MET A 198 11.56 -9.27 5.09
N THR A 199 11.03 -8.67 6.14
CA THR A 199 9.65 -8.17 6.20
C THR A 199 9.67 -6.69 6.50
N SER A 200 9.01 -5.89 5.67
CA SER A 200 8.77 -4.48 5.91
C SER A 200 7.28 -4.28 6.22
N THR A 201 6.98 -3.56 7.29
CA THR A 201 5.64 -3.24 7.73
C THR A 201 5.40 -1.74 7.57
N LEU A 202 4.38 -1.39 6.77
CA LEU A 202 3.90 -0.04 6.59
C LEU A 202 2.65 0.17 7.45
N THR A 203 2.66 1.18 8.31
CA THR A 203 1.53 1.53 9.19
C THR A 203 1.09 2.97 8.97
N PHE A 204 -0.20 3.19 8.78
CA PHE A 204 -0.80 4.52 8.63
C PHE A 204 -2.27 4.53 9.09
N ILE A 205 -2.82 5.72 9.32
CA ILE A 205 -4.24 5.91 9.61
C ILE A 205 -4.98 6.12 8.29
N ALA A 206 -6.04 5.33 8.07
CA ALA A 206 -6.86 5.44 6.87
C ALA A 206 -7.63 6.76 6.84
N THR A 207 -7.54 7.47 5.74
CA THR A 207 -8.33 8.67 5.45
C THR A 207 -9.10 8.48 4.16
N ALA A 208 -10.14 9.28 3.94
CA ALA A 208 -10.88 9.25 2.68
C ALA A 208 -9.98 9.44 1.44
N ASP A 209 -8.88 10.20 1.57
CA ASP A 209 -7.93 10.44 0.47
C ASP A 209 -7.11 9.21 0.09
N HIS A 210 -7.02 8.23 0.98
CA HIS A 210 -6.45 6.93 0.67
C HIS A 210 -7.38 6.02 -0.15
N HIS A 211 -8.66 6.39 -0.31
CA HIS A 211 -9.61 5.58 -1.08
C HIS A 211 -9.17 5.45 -2.55
N ASN A 212 -9.16 4.22 -3.04
CA ASN A 212 -8.67 3.85 -4.37
C ASN A 212 -7.18 4.14 -4.63
N GLN A 213 -6.41 4.57 -3.64
CA GLN A 213 -4.97 4.72 -3.76
C GLN A 213 -4.32 3.33 -3.94
N THR A 214 -3.40 3.24 -4.89
CA THR A 214 -2.57 2.06 -5.08
C THR A 214 -1.29 2.22 -4.26
N ILE A 215 -1.05 1.26 -3.35
CA ILE A 215 0.19 1.15 -2.59
C ILE A 215 0.99 0.01 -3.18
N ALA A 216 2.27 0.26 -3.44
CA ALA A 216 3.21 -0.72 -3.96
C ALA A 216 4.33 -0.98 -2.95
N CYS A 217 4.68 -2.25 -2.78
CA CYS A 217 5.94 -2.66 -2.17
C CYS A 217 6.89 -3.12 -3.28
N SER A 218 8.03 -2.47 -3.39
CA SER A 218 9.07 -2.79 -4.37
C SER A 218 10.26 -3.42 -3.67
N VAL A 219 10.76 -4.53 -4.21
CA VAL A 219 12.01 -5.16 -3.80
C VAL A 219 13.10 -4.88 -4.83
N SER A 220 14.32 -4.64 -4.36
CA SER A 220 15.50 -4.50 -5.20
C SER A 220 16.62 -5.38 -4.67
N TYR A 221 17.05 -6.36 -5.48
CA TYR A 221 18.16 -7.28 -5.18
C TYR A 221 19.43 -6.77 -5.83
N PRO A 222 20.48 -6.48 -5.05
CA PRO A 222 21.75 -6.09 -5.61
C PRO A 222 22.46 -7.27 -6.30
N LEU A 223 23.15 -6.99 -7.40
CA LEU A 223 23.99 -7.96 -8.10
C LEU A 223 25.46 -7.80 -7.69
N THR A 224 26.21 -8.90 -7.75
CA THR A 224 27.62 -8.91 -7.33
C THR A 224 28.56 -8.17 -8.28
N LYS A 225 28.13 -7.90 -9.50
CA LYS A 225 28.92 -7.16 -10.50
C LYS A 225 28.22 -5.85 -10.88
N GLY A 226 28.99 -4.75 -10.79
CA GLY A 226 28.65 -3.49 -11.47
C GLY A 226 27.59 -2.60 -10.83
N GLY A 227 27.25 -2.77 -9.55
CA GLY A 227 26.29 -1.90 -8.84
C GLY A 227 24.86 -1.91 -9.40
N SER A 228 24.56 -2.88 -10.30
CA SER A 228 23.22 -3.07 -10.84
C SER A 228 22.32 -3.84 -9.88
N THR A 229 21.02 -3.69 -10.04
CA THR A 229 19.98 -4.36 -9.24
C THR A 229 18.95 -5.04 -10.12
N ARG A 230 18.25 -6.01 -9.56
CA ARG A 230 17.03 -6.59 -10.16
C ARG A 230 15.86 -6.29 -9.24
N SER A 231 14.79 -5.76 -9.80
CA SER A 231 13.66 -5.29 -9.01
C SER A 231 12.35 -5.92 -9.44
N SER A 232 11.44 -6.05 -8.50
CA SER A 232 10.05 -6.45 -8.73
C SER A 232 9.15 -5.74 -7.72
N ALA A 233 7.83 -5.71 -7.95
CA ALA A 233 6.90 -5.05 -7.05
C ALA A 233 5.57 -5.80 -6.97
N ALA A 234 4.96 -5.72 -5.79
CA ALA A 234 3.57 -6.10 -5.56
C ALA A 234 2.75 -4.86 -5.23
N THR A 235 1.51 -4.82 -5.70
CA THR A 235 0.63 -3.67 -5.50
C THR A 235 -0.72 -4.10 -4.95
N GLN A 236 -1.33 -3.24 -4.14
CA GLN A 236 -2.73 -3.36 -3.79
C GLN A 236 -3.41 -2.00 -3.74
N ARG A 237 -4.73 -2.01 -3.95
CA ARG A 237 -5.57 -0.81 -3.87
C ARG A 237 -6.28 -0.77 -2.53
N VAL A 238 -6.15 0.35 -1.80
CA VAL A 238 -6.80 0.54 -0.50
C VAL A 238 -8.25 0.98 -0.73
N ARG A 239 -9.21 0.31 -0.07
CA ARG A 239 -10.63 0.69 -0.08
C ARG A 239 -11.00 1.24 1.29
N VAL A 240 -11.22 2.54 1.37
CA VAL A 240 -11.60 3.21 2.62
C VAL A 240 -13.09 3.52 2.60
N LEU A 241 -13.79 3.19 3.68
CA LEU A 241 -15.18 3.59 3.94
C LEU A 241 -15.17 4.91 4.70
N TYR A 242 -15.90 5.90 4.19
CA TYR A 242 -16.01 7.23 4.80
C TYR A 242 -17.40 7.82 4.62
N ALA A 243 -17.75 8.72 5.55
CA ALA A 243 -19.01 9.46 5.52
C ALA A 243 -19.04 10.47 4.36
N PRO A 244 -20.22 11.00 3.99
CA PRO A 244 -20.33 12.05 3.01
C PRO A 244 -19.42 13.24 3.33
N ARG A 245 -18.68 13.72 2.31
CA ARG A 245 -17.80 14.89 2.38
C ARG A 245 -17.97 15.74 1.12
N PHE A 246 -17.62 17.04 1.21
CA PHE A 246 -17.78 17.98 0.10
C PHE A 246 -19.21 18.02 -0.45
N THR A 247 -20.21 17.95 0.45
CA THR A 247 -21.61 18.04 0.03
C THR A 247 -21.90 19.45 -0.46
N VAL A 248 -22.37 19.54 -1.70
CA VAL A 248 -22.62 20.80 -2.40
C VAL A 248 -24.05 20.82 -2.92
N ALA A 249 -24.78 21.92 -2.62
CA ALA A 249 -26.02 22.25 -3.26
C ALA A 249 -25.77 23.32 -4.34
N THR A 250 -26.38 23.13 -5.50
CA THR A 250 -26.36 24.10 -6.61
C THR A 250 -27.78 24.36 -7.06
N VAL A 251 -28.04 25.56 -7.62
CA VAL A 251 -29.33 25.92 -8.20
C VAL A 251 -29.15 26.22 -9.69
N SER A 252 -30.14 25.86 -10.51
CA SER A 252 -30.09 26.02 -11.98
C SER A 252 -30.05 27.47 -12.47
N THR A 253 -30.17 28.43 -11.55
CA THR A 253 -30.16 29.85 -11.85
C THR A 253 -29.34 30.62 -10.80
N SER A 254 -28.57 31.59 -11.22
CA SER A 254 -27.77 32.46 -10.36
C SER A 254 -28.36 33.87 -10.21
N ARG A 255 -29.55 34.12 -10.79
CA ARG A 255 -30.21 35.42 -10.82
C ARG A 255 -31.63 35.31 -10.25
N PRO A 256 -32.23 36.40 -9.79
CA PRO A 256 -33.64 36.42 -9.42
C PRO A 256 -34.51 35.83 -10.52
N VAL A 257 -35.43 34.98 -10.13
CA VAL A 257 -36.32 34.23 -11.03
C VAL A 257 -37.73 34.80 -10.96
N SER A 258 -38.37 34.97 -12.10
CA SER A 258 -39.79 35.37 -12.12
C SER A 258 -40.68 34.25 -11.59
N GLU A 259 -41.73 34.61 -10.86
CA GLU A 259 -42.81 33.72 -10.40
C GLU A 259 -43.36 32.87 -11.53
N GLY A 260 -43.70 31.60 -11.24
CA GLY A 260 -44.22 30.62 -12.19
C GLY A 260 -43.12 29.86 -12.97
N ARG A 261 -41.86 30.22 -12.86
CA ARG A 261 -40.76 29.50 -13.50
C ARG A 261 -40.40 28.22 -12.71
N THR A 262 -39.85 27.28 -13.43
CA THR A 262 -39.30 26.04 -12.83
C THR A 262 -37.83 26.23 -12.49
N VAL A 263 -37.49 25.94 -11.24
CA VAL A 263 -36.12 25.95 -10.72
C VAL A 263 -35.74 24.57 -10.23
N THR A 264 -34.56 24.12 -10.58
CA THR A 264 -34.02 22.83 -10.15
C THR A 264 -32.78 23.05 -9.28
N PHE A 265 -32.80 22.48 -8.11
CA PHE A 265 -31.64 22.36 -7.23
C PHE A 265 -31.00 20.98 -7.43
N LYS A 266 -29.67 20.90 -7.36
CA LYS A 266 -28.91 19.65 -7.46
C LYS A 266 -27.98 19.53 -6.26
N CYS A 267 -28.00 18.37 -5.61
CA CYS A 267 -27.12 18.00 -4.50
C CYS A 267 -26.10 16.95 -4.96
N SER A 268 -24.86 17.11 -4.54
CA SER A 268 -23.81 16.12 -4.78
C SER A 268 -22.90 16.01 -3.57
N SER A 269 -22.34 14.83 -3.36
CA SER A 269 -21.41 14.56 -2.26
C SER A 269 -20.50 13.41 -2.64
N ASP A 270 -19.28 13.41 -2.09
CA ASP A 270 -18.33 12.30 -2.18
C ASP A 270 -18.46 11.42 -0.93
N ALA A 271 -18.65 10.12 -1.12
CA ALA A 271 -18.82 9.15 -0.04
C ALA A 271 -18.48 7.72 -0.49
N ASN A 272 -18.03 6.91 0.45
CA ASN A 272 -17.92 5.46 0.23
C ASN A 272 -18.43 4.69 1.47
N PRO A 273 -19.49 3.88 1.38
CA PRO A 273 -20.30 3.60 0.18
C PRO A 273 -20.98 4.86 -0.39
N PRO A 274 -21.40 4.83 -1.65
CA PRO A 274 -22.11 5.94 -2.28
C PRO A 274 -23.31 6.42 -1.46
N VAL A 275 -23.66 7.68 -1.60
CA VAL A 275 -24.81 8.28 -0.92
C VAL A 275 -26.06 7.46 -1.17
N SER A 276 -26.73 7.07 -0.09
CA SER A 276 -27.97 6.28 -0.12
C SER A 276 -29.23 7.13 -0.29
N SER A 277 -29.20 8.35 0.27
CA SER A 277 -30.32 9.29 0.16
C SER A 277 -29.86 10.74 0.28
N TYR A 278 -30.54 11.63 -0.41
CA TYR A 278 -30.45 13.08 -0.24
C TYR A 278 -31.77 13.60 0.26
N THR A 279 -31.72 14.57 1.20
CA THR A 279 -32.90 15.26 1.73
C THR A 279 -32.69 16.76 1.58
N TRP A 280 -33.70 17.45 1.04
CA TRP A 280 -33.68 18.88 0.86
C TRP A 280 -34.42 19.59 1.98
N TYR A 281 -33.86 20.69 2.45
CA TYR A 281 -34.43 21.54 3.47
C TYR A 281 -34.46 22.99 3.02
N ARG A 282 -35.46 23.73 3.50
CA ARG A 282 -35.49 25.17 3.49
C ARG A 282 -35.24 25.66 4.90
N ASP A 283 -34.36 26.65 5.02
CA ASP A 283 -34.03 27.29 6.29
C ASP A 283 -34.92 28.51 6.49
N ASP A 284 -35.86 28.41 7.41
CA ASP A 284 -36.74 29.52 7.84
C ASP A 284 -36.24 30.02 9.19
N SER A 285 -35.26 30.93 9.18
CA SER A 285 -34.68 31.57 10.37
C SER A 285 -34.13 30.58 11.41
N GLY A 286 -33.40 29.57 10.94
CA GLY A 286 -32.78 28.52 11.78
C GLY A 286 -33.65 27.28 11.98
N LYS A 287 -34.89 27.28 11.46
CA LYS A 287 -35.75 26.10 11.43
C LYS A 287 -35.72 25.45 10.06
N LEU A 288 -35.23 24.21 10.02
CA LEU A 288 -35.16 23.44 8.79
C LEU A 288 -36.49 22.73 8.52
N ASN A 289 -37.11 23.10 7.41
CA ASN A 289 -38.35 22.47 6.91
C ASN A 289 -37.99 21.55 5.72
N LYS A 290 -38.37 20.27 5.82
CA LYS A 290 -38.12 19.31 4.76
C LYS A 290 -38.94 19.65 3.51
N MET A 291 -38.29 19.76 2.35
CA MET A 291 -38.87 20.11 1.06
C MET A 291 -39.01 18.92 0.12
N GLY A 292 -38.12 17.93 0.22
CA GLY A 292 -38.13 16.77 -0.67
C GLY A 292 -36.96 15.83 -0.45
N GLU A 293 -36.93 14.77 -1.25
CA GLU A 293 -35.88 13.76 -1.28
C GLU A 293 -35.34 13.58 -2.70
N GLY A 294 -34.13 13.06 -2.83
CA GLY A 294 -33.46 12.83 -4.10
C GLY A 294 -32.33 13.82 -4.37
N ASP A 295 -31.49 13.50 -5.33
CA ASP A 295 -30.34 14.33 -5.72
C ASP A 295 -30.76 15.64 -6.42
N MET A 296 -32.02 15.73 -6.85
CA MET A 296 -32.62 16.92 -7.44
C MET A 296 -33.92 17.29 -6.75
N LEU A 297 -34.12 18.59 -6.49
CA LEU A 297 -35.37 19.19 -6.05
C LEU A 297 -35.82 20.16 -7.13
N THR A 298 -37.02 19.94 -7.71
CA THR A 298 -37.61 20.81 -8.74
C THR A 298 -38.85 21.51 -8.19
N LEU A 299 -38.84 22.84 -8.24
CA LEU A 299 -39.93 23.68 -7.75
C LEU A 299 -40.44 24.55 -8.88
N GLN A 300 -41.78 24.68 -8.99
CA GLN A 300 -42.42 25.77 -9.73
C GLN A 300 -42.64 26.93 -8.75
N VAL A 301 -41.77 27.93 -8.84
CA VAL A 301 -41.56 28.91 -7.77
C VAL A 301 -42.65 30.00 -7.75
N ASN A 302 -43.07 30.31 -6.53
CA ASN A 302 -43.87 31.50 -6.17
C ASN A 302 -42.96 32.48 -5.44
N TRP A 303 -43.39 33.72 -5.26
CA TRP A 303 -42.65 34.75 -4.51
C TRP A 303 -42.32 34.29 -3.06
N SER A 304 -43.19 33.49 -2.43
CA SER A 304 -43.02 32.93 -1.09
C SER A 304 -41.95 31.87 -0.99
N ASP A 305 -41.46 31.35 -2.15
CA ASP A 305 -40.40 30.34 -2.19
C ASP A 305 -38.98 30.97 -2.18
N SER A 306 -38.91 32.31 -2.15
CA SER A 306 -37.66 33.00 -1.86
C SER A 306 -37.11 32.55 -0.49
N GLY A 307 -35.83 32.19 -0.42
CA GLY A 307 -35.27 31.70 0.82
C GLY A 307 -33.94 30.97 0.62
N VAL A 308 -33.49 30.36 1.69
CA VAL A 308 -32.25 29.62 1.76
C VAL A 308 -32.53 28.12 1.76
N TYR A 309 -31.87 27.41 0.88
CA TYR A 309 -32.02 25.97 0.71
C TYR A 309 -30.70 25.27 0.95
N LEU A 310 -30.77 24.07 1.48
CA LEU A 310 -29.61 23.19 1.68
C LEU A 310 -30.04 21.73 1.50
N CYS A 311 -29.07 20.88 1.18
CA CYS A 311 -29.31 19.44 1.12
C CYS A 311 -28.45 18.71 2.15
N GLU A 312 -28.91 17.53 2.54
CA GLU A 312 -28.18 16.60 3.41
C GLU A 312 -27.99 15.29 2.67
N ALA A 313 -26.74 14.89 2.49
CA ALA A 313 -26.34 13.59 1.96
C ALA A 313 -26.22 12.59 3.10
N GLN A 314 -26.76 11.38 2.96
CA GLN A 314 -26.77 10.36 3.98
C GLN A 314 -26.22 9.02 3.47
N THR A 315 -25.41 8.37 4.30
CA THR A 315 -24.90 7.01 4.13
C THR A 315 -25.00 6.24 5.44
N PRO A 316 -24.81 4.92 5.46
CA PRO A 316 -24.68 4.16 6.71
C PRO A 316 -23.51 4.61 7.60
N ARG A 317 -22.56 5.41 7.08
CA ARG A 317 -21.38 5.91 7.79
C ARG A 317 -21.58 7.29 8.43
N GLY A 318 -22.66 7.98 8.07
CA GLY A 318 -22.98 9.30 8.59
C GLY A 318 -23.69 10.18 7.54
N SER A 319 -23.88 11.44 7.88
CA SER A 319 -24.45 12.43 7.00
C SER A 319 -23.66 13.74 7.00
N GLN A 320 -23.80 14.51 5.91
CA GLN A 320 -23.23 15.84 5.78
C GLN A 320 -24.20 16.76 5.07
N ARG A 321 -24.37 17.96 5.58
CA ARG A 321 -25.15 19.04 4.95
C ARG A 321 -24.26 19.86 4.04
N SER A 322 -24.90 20.37 2.96
CA SER A 322 -24.27 21.30 2.04
C SER A 322 -24.13 22.69 2.67
N ASN A 323 -23.30 23.50 2.05
CA ASN A 323 -23.42 24.96 2.20
C ASN A 323 -24.81 25.40 1.69
N PRO A 324 -25.39 26.45 2.29
CA PRO A 324 -26.69 26.98 1.88
C PRO A 324 -26.59 27.65 0.51
N VAL A 325 -27.68 27.57 -0.27
CA VAL A 325 -27.87 28.24 -1.55
C VAL A 325 -29.14 29.08 -1.51
N SER A 326 -29.06 30.35 -1.94
CA SER A 326 -30.17 31.29 -1.90
C SER A 326 -30.98 31.24 -3.21
N LEU A 327 -32.30 31.25 -3.10
CA LEU A 327 -33.23 31.48 -4.18
C LEU A 327 -33.94 32.80 -3.97
N GLU A 328 -33.91 33.67 -4.96
CA GLU A 328 -34.64 34.93 -5.00
C GLU A 328 -35.68 34.90 -6.11
N VAL A 329 -36.95 35.07 -5.75
CA VAL A 329 -38.06 35.09 -6.68
C VAL A 329 -38.64 36.50 -6.75
N THR A 330 -38.78 37.01 -7.96
CA THR A 330 -39.33 38.34 -8.20
C THR A 330 -40.73 38.23 -8.77
N THR A 331 -41.65 39.05 -8.27
CA THR A 331 -42.95 39.23 -8.91
C THR A 331 -42.73 40.05 -10.19
N GLY A 332 -43.23 39.61 -11.32
CA GLY A 332 -42.99 40.18 -12.66
C GLY A 332 -43.48 41.63 -12.88
N SER A 333 -43.44 42.45 -11.83
CA SER A 333 -43.97 43.84 -11.86
C SER A 333 -42.91 44.92 -12.15
N GLU A 334 -41.73 44.56 -12.67
CA GLU A 334 -40.74 45.59 -13.04
C GLU A 334 -41.26 46.50 -14.15
N CYS A 335 -42.24 46.06 -14.94
CA CYS A 335 -42.80 46.90 -16.00
C CYS A 335 -43.73 48.02 -15.48
N LEU A 336 -44.22 47.93 -14.21
CA LEU A 336 -45.09 48.93 -13.64
C LEU A 336 -44.36 50.14 -13.11
N MET A 337 -43.10 50.05 -12.74
CA MET A 337 -42.31 51.16 -12.20
C MET A 337 -41.92 52.19 -13.27
N VAL A 338 -41.85 51.78 -14.55
CA VAL A 338 -41.45 52.71 -15.65
C VAL A 338 -42.65 53.47 -16.17
N LEU A 339 -43.88 52.93 -16.04
CA LEU A 339 -45.11 53.55 -16.53
C LEU A 339 -45.36 54.97 -15.98
N PRO A 340 -45.20 55.27 -14.65
CA PRO A 340 -45.42 56.64 -14.14
C PRO A 340 -44.36 57.61 -14.71
N TYR A 341 -43.12 57.19 -14.95
CA TYR A 341 -42.10 58.05 -15.52
C TYR A 341 -42.38 58.39 -17.01
N ILE A 342 -42.90 57.40 -17.77
CA ILE A 342 -43.32 57.62 -19.16
C ILE A 342 -44.49 58.60 -19.19
N ILE A 343 -45.51 58.43 -18.31
CA ILE A 343 -46.66 59.32 -18.22
C ILE A 343 -46.23 60.73 -17.84
N CYS A 344 -45.38 60.90 -16.82
CA CYS A 344 -44.83 62.19 -16.43
C CYS A 344 -44.07 62.86 -17.57
N GLY A 345 -43.26 62.11 -18.30
CA GLY A 345 -42.49 62.63 -19.47
C GLY A 345 -43.42 63.11 -20.57
N VAL A 346 -44.45 62.36 -20.92
CA VAL A 346 -45.45 62.75 -21.93
C VAL A 346 -46.21 64.02 -21.50
N VAL A 347 -46.69 64.07 -20.25
CA VAL A 347 -47.37 65.27 -19.72
C VAL A 347 -46.47 66.48 -19.74
N LEU A 348 -45.21 66.39 -19.38
CA LEU A 348 -44.26 67.45 -19.42
C LEU A 348 -44.03 67.97 -20.84
N VAL A 349 -43.88 67.12 -21.82
CA VAL A 349 -43.74 67.51 -23.25
C VAL A 349 -44.98 68.19 -23.74
N LEU A 350 -46.19 67.68 -23.42
CA LEU A 350 -47.45 68.33 -23.80
C LEU A 350 -47.58 69.74 -23.16
N TYR A 351 -47.17 69.88 -21.89
CA TYR A 351 -47.15 71.15 -21.21
C TYR A 351 -46.18 72.18 -21.89
N ILE A 352 -45.01 71.71 -22.22
CA ILE A 352 -44.01 72.60 -22.95
C ILE A 352 -44.60 73.05 -24.32
N ILE A 353 -45.21 72.11 -25.06
CA ILE A 353 -45.82 72.45 -26.35
C ILE A 353 -46.92 73.52 -26.19
N THR A 354 -47.79 73.37 -25.18
CA THR A 354 -48.89 74.32 -24.93
C THR A 354 -48.33 75.69 -24.54
N VAL A 355 -47.29 75.79 -23.73
CA VAL A 355 -46.64 77.01 -23.36
C VAL A 355 -45.97 77.66 -24.57
N VAL A 356 -45.23 76.96 -25.41
CA VAL A 356 -44.58 77.47 -26.62
C VAL A 356 -45.64 77.98 -27.60
N VAL A 357 -46.71 77.26 -27.86
CA VAL A 357 -47.82 77.68 -28.73
C VAL A 357 -48.49 78.94 -28.16
N GLY A 358 -48.70 78.99 -26.83
CA GLY A 358 -49.28 80.15 -26.15
C GLY A 358 -48.41 81.42 -26.33
N VAL A 359 -47.07 81.31 -26.09
CA VAL A 359 -46.11 82.43 -26.28
C VAL A 359 -46.08 82.83 -27.72
N TYR A 360 -46.06 81.87 -28.68
CA TYR A 360 -46.06 82.21 -30.13
C TYR A 360 -47.31 82.92 -30.53
N LYS A 361 -48.51 82.52 -30.05
CA LYS A 361 -49.78 83.22 -30.31
C LYS A 361 -49.78 84.60 -29.67
N TYR A 362 -49.29 84.73 -28.44
CA TYR A 362 -49.21 85.99 -27.73
C TYR A 362 -48.32 87.01 -28.50
N GLN A 363 -47.13 86.63 -28.95
CA GLN A 363 -46.27 87.44 -29.78
C GLN A 363 -46.86 87.83 -31.13
N ARG A 364 -47.75 87.05 -31.71
CA ARG A 364 -48.44 87.28 -32.97
C ARG A 364 -49.61 88.22 -32.82
N TYR A 365 -50.29 88.28 -31.68
CA TYR A 365 -51.43 89.11 -31.41
C TYR A 365 -51.06 90.46 -30.78
N PHE A 366 -49.92 90.55 -30.15
CA PHE A 366 -49.39 91.79 -29.57
C PHE A 366 -47.96 92.02 -30.07
N PRO A 367 -47.83 92.53 -31.33
CA PRO A 367 -46.53 92.98 -31.81
C PRO A 367 -46.21 94.24 -31.02
N GLY A 368 -45.10 94.21 -30.22
CA GLY A 368 -44.66 95.31 -29.44
C GLY A 368 -44.31 96.50 -30.34
N ASP A 369 -44.74 97.61 -29.92
CA ASP A 369 -44.36 98.90 -30.51
C ASP A 369 -42.87 99.15 -30.50
#